data_4cd54b63809cdcb63e7a06ee93280932
#
_entry.id   4cd54b63809cdcb63e7a06ee93280932
#
_cell.length_a   1.000
_cell.length_b   1.000
_cell.length_c   1.000
_cell.angle_alpha   90.00
_cell.angle_beta   90.00
_cell.angle_gamma   90.00
#
_symmetry.space_group_name_H-M   'P 1'
#
loop_
_entity.id
_entity.type
_entity.pdbx_description
1 polymer ?
#
loop_
_entity_poly.entity_id
_entity_poly.type
_entity_poly.pdbx_seq_one_letter_code
_entity_poly.pdbx_strand_id
1 'polypeptide(L)'
;MIGKTYGLLDLLKMQVEIFLTDIENTNKQCFILFKSNRNKKENRIMDELLNNVLVGIPESTANLRLPDPELRDYFRDEQDRIYWLDTQIDDSTLDLVKFIFRCNKEDKGKSAEERKRILIMIDSPGGSVEVIASIIGAIKNSKTPCWTCCYCTAYSAAADLLACGHRRFALPMTAMMFHAGSACYQGSQNDINKAKKFFDSMGKRVADEVNSRTKFDAKFLRKLKTDDMYMNEEEALKLGVIDEIVDNMDILY
;
A
#
# COMPACT_ATOMS: atom_id res chain seq x y z
N MET A 1 -30.02 -5.21 18.54
CA MET A 1 -30.07 -5.09 17.06
C MET A 1 -28.62 -5.02 16.59
N ILE A 2 -28.13 -6.12 16.01
CA ILE A 2 -26.75 -6.22 15.54
C ILE A 2 -26.75 -5.63 14.12
N GLY A 3 -26.14 -4.45 13.96
CA GLY A 3 -25.97 -3.82 12.67
C GLY A 3 -25.07 -4.70 11.77
N LYS A 4 -25.58 -5.16 10.64
CA LYS A 4 -24.76 -5.80 9.61
C LYS A 4 -23.81 -4.75 9.04
N THR A 5 -22.52 -4.91 9.26
CA THR A 5 -21.48 -4.19 8.54
C THR A 5 -21.40 -4.78 7.13
N TYR A 6 -21.91 -4.05 6.15
CA TYR A 6 -21.75 -4.40 4.74
C TYR A 6 -20.33 -4.06 4.32
N GLY A 7 -19.66 -4.98 3.62
CA GLY A 7 -18.39 -4.69 2.98
C GLY A 7 -18.58 -3.66 1.84
N LEU A 8 -17.50 -2.95 1.47
CA LEU A 8 -17.53 -1.95 0.40
C LEU A 8 -18.12 -2.50 -0.92
N LEU A 9 -17.85 -3.78 -1.22
CA LEU A 9 -18.38 -4.48 -2.38
C LEU A 9 -19.91 -4.66 -2.30
N ASP A 10 -20.45 -4.90 -1.10
CA ASP A 10 -21.88 -5.04 -0.89
C ASP A 10 -22.60 -3.68 -1.00
N LEU A 11 -21.96 -2.60 -0.54
CA LEU A 11 -22.46 -1.23 -0.69
C LEU A 11 -22.46 -0.81 -2.17
N LEU A 12 -21.42 -1.15 -2.92
CA LEU A 12 -21.35 -0.90 -4.37
C LEU A 12 -22.39 -1.70 -5.14
N LYS A 13 -22.59 -2.98 -4.81
CA LYS A 13 -23.67 -3.79 -5.39
C LYS A 13 -25.05 -3.17 -5.12
N MET A 14 -25.31 -2.74 -3.90
CA MET A 14 -26.53 -2.05 -3.52
C MET A 14 -26.72 -0.73 -4.30
N GLN A 15 -25.65 0.07 -4.47
CA GLN A 15 -25.74 1.31 -5.26
C GLN A 15 -25.99 1.04 -6.74
N VAL A 16 -25.39 0.00 -7.31
CA VAL A 16 -25.63 -0.41 -8.70
C VAL A 16 -27.06 -0.96 -8.85
N GLU A 17 -27.57 -1.74 -7.92
CA GLU A 17 -28.96 -2.23 -7.94
C GLU A 17 -29.96 -1.08 -7.80
N ILE A 18 -29.75 -0.13 -6.91
CA ILE A 18 -30.58 1.09 -6.78
C ILE A 18 -30.56 1.89 -8.08
N PHE A 19 -29.38 2.07 -8.68
CA PHE A 19 -29.21 2.78 -9.93
C PHE A 19 -29.95 2.09 -11.11
N LEU A 20 -29.89 0.76 -11.20
CA LEU A 20 -30.59 -0.02 -12.21
C LEU A 20 -32.10 0.03 -12.00
N THR A 21 -32.58 0.00 -10.76
CA THR A 21 -34.01 0.11 -10.42
C THR A 21 -34.56 1.49 -10.75
N ASP A 22 -33.78 2.55 -10.55
CA ASP A 22 -34.16 3.92 -10.93
C ASP A 22 -34.25 4.11 -12.46
N ILE A 23 -33.37 3.44 -13.22
CA ILE A 23 -33.41 3.41 -14.68
C ILE A 23 -34.68 2.70 -15.21
N GLU A 24 -35.03 1.55 -14.62
CA GLU A 24 -36.25 0.80 -14.98
C GLU A 24 -37.52 1.60 -14.68
N ASN A 25 -37.57 2.30 -13.55
CA ASN A 25 -38.74 3.11 -13.14
C ASN A 25 -38.91 4.38 -13.97
N THR A 26 -37.91 4.85 -14.71
CA THR A 26 -38.00 6.08 -15.53
C THR A 26 -38.51 5.84 -16.95
N ASN A 27 -38.87 4.62 -17.32
CA ASN A 27 -39.45 4.25 -18.64
C ASN A 27 -38.63 4.76 -19.85
N LYS A 28 -37.31 4.85 -19.71
CA LYS A 28 -36.39 5.25 -20.77
C LYS A 28 -35.55 4.04 -21.19
N GLN A 29 -35.69 3.64 -22.44
CA GLN A 29 -34.91 2.60 -23.07
C GLN A 29 -33.41 2.97 -23.05
N CYS A 30 -32.73 2.71 -21.95
CA CYS A 30 -31.27 2.63 -21.92
C CYS A 30 -30.87 1.18 -22.22
N PHE A 31 -30.45 0.91 -23.46
CA PHE A 31 -29.85 -0.36 -23.82
C PHE A 31 -28.44 -0.42 -23.21
N ILE A 32 -28.34 -0.88 -21.96
CA ILE A 32 -27.10 -1.39 -21.41
C ILE A 32 -27.03 -2.86 -21.82
N LEU A 33 -26.28 -3.17 -22.85
CA LEU A 33 -26.01 -4.54 -23.27
C LEU A 33 -25.08 -5.21 -22.27
N PHE A 34 -25.64 -5.74 -21.17
CA PHE A 34 -24.97 -6.71 -20.32
C PHE A 34 -24.93 -8.06 -21.06
N LYS A 35 -23.83 -8.38 -21.71
CA LYS A 35 -23.55 -9.76 -22.09
C LYS A 35 -23.18 -10.53 -20.83
N SER A 36 -24.21 -11.10 -20.18
CA SER A 36 -24.03 -12.02 -19.05
C SER A 36 -23.51 -13.36 -19.55
N ASN A 37 -22.23 -13.61 -19.37
CA ASN A 37 -21.68 -14.96 -19.36
C ASN A 37 -21.53 -15.38 -17.89
N ARG A 38 -22.49 -16.13 -17.40
CA ARG A 38 -22.70 -16.51 -15.97
C ARG A 38 -21.66 -17.47 -15.37
N ASN A 39 -20.46 -17.63 -15.90
CA ASN A 39 -19.54 -18.66 -15.39
C ASN A 39 -18.07 -18.27 -15.29
N LYS A 40 -17.70 -17.02 -15.04
CA LYS A 40 -16.33 -16.63 -14.64
C LYS A 40 -16.35 -15.49 -13.65
N LYS A 41 -16.06 -15.83 -12.40
CA LYS A 41 -15.52 -15.09 -11.27
C LYS A 41 -15.75 -13.55 -11.20
N GLU A 42 -16.14 -13.15 -10.00
CA GLU A 42 -16.45 -11.79 -9.52
C GLU A 42 -15.50 -10.66 -9.97
N ASN A 43 -14.25 -10.97 -10.30
CA ASN A 43 -13.27 -10.01 -10.81
C ASN A 43 -13.64 -9.46 -12.20
N ARG A 44 -14.32 -10.24 -13.02
CA ARG A 44 -14.72 -9.82 -14.36
C ARG A 44 -15.87 -8.80 -14.37
N ILE A 45 -16.70 -8.84 -13.34
CA ILE A 45 -17.84 -7.91 -13.21
C ILE A 45 -17.32 -6.49 -12.92
N MET A 46 -16.24 -6.36 -12.15
CA MET A 46 -15.64 -5.06 -11.86
C MET A 46 -14.95 -4.47 -13.09
N ASP A 47 -14.19 -5.30 -13.84
CA ASP A 47 -13.55 -4.87 -15.10
C ASP A 47 -14.59 -4.47 -16.17
N GLU A 48 -15.70 -5.21 -16.28
CA GLU A 48 -16.79 -4.85 -17.19
C GLU A 48 -17.51 -3.58 -16.72
N LEU A 49 -17.73 -3.39 -15.42
CA LEU A 49 -18.29 -2.15 -14.87
C LEU A 49 -17.39 -0.95 -15.11
N LEU A 50 -16.08 -1.09 -14.89
CA LEU A 50 -15.11 0.00 -15.05
C LEU A 50 -14.85 0.34 -16.53
N ASN A 51 -14.89 -0.64 -17.43
CA ASN A 51 -14.58 -0.45 -18.84
C ASN A 51 -15.80 -0.16 -19.73
N ASN A 52 -17.03 -0.52 -19.33
CA ASN A 52 -18.24 -0.42 -20.18
C ASN A 52 -19.23 0.68 -19.78
N VAL A 53 -18.92 1.53 -18.80
CA VAL A 53 -19.82 2.59 -18.31
C VAL A 53 -19.93 3.80 -19.27
N LEU A 54 -19.28 3.80 -20.43
CA LEU A 54 -19.13 5.04 -21.22
C LEU A 54 -19.64 4.98 -22.67
N VAL A 55 -20.47 4.03 -23.07
CA VAL A 55 -21.01 4.04 -24.45
C VAL A 55 -22.50 4.34 -24.45
N GLY A 56 -22.83 5.55 -24.86
CA GLY A 56 -24.19 5.97 -25.19
C GLY A 56 -24.96 6.64 -24.05
N ILE A 57 -24.50 7.79 -23.56
CA ILE A 57 -25.27 8.65 -22.65
C ILE A 57 -26.31 9.42 -23.46
N PRO A 58 -27.62 9.21 -23.27
CA PRO A 58 -28.64 10.05 -23.92
C PRO A 58 -28.59 11.49 -23.40
N GLU A 59 -28.83 12.48 -24.24
CA GLU A 59 -28.81 13.92 -23.88
C GLU A 59 -29.72 14.30 -22.68
N SER A 60 -30.65 13.42 -22.30
CA SER A 60 -31.56 13.62 -21.16
C SER A 60 -30.97 13.22 -19.78
N THR A 61 -29.70 12.83 -19.70
CA THR A 61 -29.05 12.34 -18.45
C THR A 61 -28.25 13.42 -17.74
N ALA A 62 -28.68 14.66 -17.76
CA ALA A 62 -28.03 15.78 -17.07
C ALA A 62 -27.79 15.56 -15.54
N ASN A 63 -28.39 14.52 -14.95
CA ASN A 63 -28.25 14.16 -13.55
C ASN A 63 -27.43 12.86 -13.32
N LEU A 64 -26.91 12.23 -14.37
CA LEU A 64 -26.05 11.06 -14.21
C LEU A 64 -24.67 11.50 -13.70
N ARG A 65 -24.39 11.25 -12.43
CA ARG A 65 -23.04 11.39 -11.88
C ARG A 65 -22.24 10.17 -12.30
N LEU A 66 -21.30 10.34 -13.21
CA LEU A 66 -20.26 9.34 -13.46
C LEU A 66 -19.50 9.08 -12.16
N PRO A 67 -19.03 7.84 -11.92
CA PRO A 67 -18.09 7.58 -10.83
C PRO A 67 -16.93 8.55 -10.91
N ASP A 68 -16.52 9.08 -9.77
CA ASP A 68 -15.36 9.95 -9.68
C ASP A 68 -14.16 9.27 -10.34
N PRO A 69 -13.43 9.93 -11.25
CA PRO A 69 -12.23 9.36 -11.86
C PRO A 69 -11.21 8.87 -10.84
N GLU A 70 -11.03 9.59 -9.72
CA GLU A 70 -10.14 9.19 -8.63
C GLU A 70 -10.58 7.87 -7.99
N LEU A 71 -11.88 7.67 -7.82
CA LEU A 71 -12.41 6.42 -7.28
C LEU A 71 -12.19 5.24 -8.23
N ARG A 72 -12.26 5.47 -9.54
CA ARG A 72 -11.97 4.46 -10.56
C ARG A 72 -10.50 4.03 -10.52
N ASP A 73 -9.58 4.99 -10.42
CA ASP A 73 -8.15 4.72 -10.39
C ASP A 73 -7.77 4.01 -9.08
N TYR A 74 -8.34 4.41 -7.95
CA TYR A 74 -8.22 3.69 -6.68
C TYR A 74 -8.63 2.20 -6.80
N PHE A 75 -9.75 1.90 -7.45
CA PHE A 75 -10.17 0.50 -7.63
C PHE A 75 -9.27 -0.30 -8.57
N ARG A 76 -8.69 0.34 -9.59
CA ARG A 76 -7.69 -0.30 -10.44
C ARG A 76 -6.45 -0.66 -9.65
N ASP A 77 -5.94 0.27 -8.86
CA ASP A 77 -4.78 0.04 -8.00
C ASP A 77 -5.05 -1.09 -6.99
N GLU A 78 -6.25 -1.15 -6.39
CA GLU A 78 -6.63 -2.27 -5.54
C GLU A 78 -6.63 -3.62 -6.29
N GLN A 79 -7.16 -3.68 -7.52
CA GLN A 79 -7.17 -4.89 -8.34
C GLN A 79 -5.75 -5.30 -8.76
N ASP A 80 -4.89 -4.31 -9.04
CA ASP A 80 -3.49 -4.53 -9.38
C ASP A 80 -2.60 -4.76 -8.17
N ARG A 81 -3.19 -4.65 -6.97
CA ARG A 81 -2.52 -4.78 -5.68
C ARG A 81 -1.39 -3.78 -5.52
N ILE A 82 -1.65 -2.54 -5.94
CA ILE A 82 -0.76 -1.40 -5.76
C ILE A 82 -1.26 -0.57 -4.57
N TYR A 83 -0.35 -0.24 -3.65
CA TYR A 83 -0.59 0.65 -2.53
C TYR A 83 0.35 1.84 -2.61
N TRP A 84 -0.21 3.06 -2.64
CA TRP A 84 0.55 4.30 -2.65
C TRP A 84 0.74 4.79 -1.22
N LEU A 85 1.98 4.81 -0.77
CA LEU A 85 2.39 5.42 0.50
C LEU A 85 3.06 6.76 0.17
N ASP A 86 2.26 7.80 0.04
CA ASP A 86 2.64 9.16 -0.36
C ASP A 86 2.43 10.19 0.75
N THR A 87 2.34 9.74 1.99
CA THR A 87 2.09 10.56 3.17
C THR A 87 3.07 10.24 4.29
N GLN A 88 2.97 11.00 5.38
CA GLN A 88 3.63 10.66 6.64
C GLN A 88 3.07 9.34 7.19
N ILE A 89 3.95 8.51 7.76
CA ILE A 89 3.57 7.24 8.40
C ILE A 89 2.96 7.52 9.77
N ASP A 90 1.64 7.36 9.87
CA ASP A 90 0.83 7.51 11.08
C ASP A 90 -0.26 6.43 11.16
N ASP A 91 -1.23 6.58 12.06
CA ASP A 91 -2.29 5.60 12.26
C ASP A 91 -3.13 5.34 11.01
N SER A 92 -3.26 6.30 10.09
CA SER A 92 -3.97 6.11 8.81
C SER A 92 -3.26 5.10 7.92
N THR A 93 -1.94 5.02 8.00
CA THR A 93 -1.10 4.08 7.23
C THR A 93 -1.29 2.61 7.67
N LEU A 94 -1.96 2.35 8.80
CA LEU A 94 -2.35 0.98 9.20
C LEU A 94 -3.31 0.31 8.21
N ASP A 95 -3.89 1.06 7.28
CA ASP A 95 -4.67 0.50 6.17
C ASP A 95 -3.81 -0.38 5.26
N LEU A 96 -2.51 -0.11 5.14
CA LEU A 96 -1.57 -1.00 4.45
C LEU A 96 -1.49 -2.39 5.11
N VAL A 97 -1.51 -2.46 6.44
CA VAL A 97 -1.56 -3.75 7.17
C VAL A 97 -2.83 -4.51 6.82
N LYS A 98 -3.99 -3.84 6.81
CA LYS A 98 -5.27 -4.42 6.43
C LYS A 98 -5.26 -4.89 4.96
N PHE A 99 -4.64 -4.10 4.08
CA PHE A 99 -4.47 -4.44 2.67
C PHE A 99 -3.64 -5.71 2.49
N ILE A 100 -2.50 -5.83 3.17
CA ILE A 100 -1.67 -7.04 3.15
C ILE A 100 -2.46 -8.26 3.65
N PHE A 101 -3.23 -8.11 4.73
CA PHE A 101 -4.07 -9.20 5.24
C PHE A 101 -5.16 -9.62 4.26
N ARG A 102 -5.81 -8.67 3.58
CA ARG A 102 -6.82 -8.94 2.53
C ARG A 102 -6.21 -9.76 1.41
N CYS A 103 -5.09 -9.31 0.83
CA CYS A 103 -4.40 -10.03 -0.24
C CYS A 103 -3.97 -11.44 0.17
N ASN A 104 -3.45 -11.62 1.39
CA ASN A 104 -3.10 -12.95 1.91
C ASN A 104 -4.32 -13.85 2.09
N LYS A 105 -5.47 -13.29 2.50
CA LYS A 105 -6.73 -14.02 2.62
C LYS A 105 -7.24 -14.48 1.26
N GLU A 106 -7.17 -13.63 0.24
CA GLU A 106 -7.54 -13.96 -1.15
C GLU A 106 -6.65 -15.04 -1.75
N ASP A 107 -5.38 -15.05 -1.37
CA ASP A 107 -4.39 -16.01 -1.85
C ASP A 107 -4.32 -17.28 -0.98
N LYS A 108 -5.21 -17.42 0.00
CA LYS A 108 -5.23 -18.61 0.85
C LYS A 108 -5.45 -19.88 0.02
N GLY A 109 -4.50 -20.81 0.12
CA GLY A 109 -4.53 -22.08 -0.62
C GLY A 109 -3.86 -22.05 -1.98
N LYS A 110 -3.43 -20.88 -2.48
CA LYS A 110 -2.63 -20.77 -3.70
C LYS A 110 -1.17 -21.13 -3.45
N SER A 111 -0.50 -21.70 -4.46
CA SER A 111 0.95 -21.90 -4.46
C SER A 111 1.69 -20.54 -4.48
N ALA A 112 3.00 -20.54 -4.27
CA ALA A 112 3.78 -19.29 -4.28
C ALA A 112 3.74 -18.59 -5.64
N GLU A 113 3.77 -19.36 -6.73
CA GLU A 113 3.78 -18.89 -8.12
C GLU A 113 2.44 -18.30 -8.55
N GLU A 114 1.34 -18.73 -7.92
CA GLU A 114 -0.01 -18.23 -8.21
C GLU A 114 -0.35 -16.95 -7.45
N ARG A 115 0.49 -16.55 -6.49
CA ARG A 115 0.25 -15.35 -5.68
C ARG A 115 0.69 -14.10 -6.42
N LYS A 116 -0.27 -13.25 -6.78
CA LYS A 116 0.03 -11.92 -7.34
C LYS A 116 0.69 -11.07 -6.25
N ARG A 117 1.83 -10.46 -6.57
CA ARG A 117 2.54 -9.55 -5.65
C ARG A 117 1.65 -8.41 -5.16
N ILE A 118 1.99 -7.86 -4.00
CA ILE A 118 1.56 -6.55 -3.53
C ILE A 118 2.70 -5.59 -3.87
N LEU A 119 2.42 -4.47 -4.54
CA LEU A 119 3.40 -3.43 -4.83
C LEU A 119 3.13 -2.22 -3.94
N ILE A 120 4.09 -1.83 -3.13
CA ILE A 120 4.04 -0.67 -2.24
C ILE A 120 4.93 0.41 -2.85
N MET A 121 4.29 1.45 -3.40
CA MET A 121 4.94 2.63 -3.97
C MET A 121 5.19 3.64 -2.86
N ILE A 122 6.43 4.12 -2.70
CA ILE A 122 6.85 4.90 -1.53
C ILE A 122 7.36 6.28 -1.95
N ASP A 123 6.70 7.31 -1.41
CA ASP A 123 7.17 8.69 -1.31
C ASP A 123 6.77 9.25 0.06
N SER A 124 7.65 9.14 1.06
CA SER A 124 7.27 9.44 2.44
C SER A 124 8.44 9.97 3.27
N PRO A 125 8.18 10.98 4.11
CA PRO A 125 9.17 11.46 5.08
C PRO A 125 9.39 10.51 6.25
N GLY A 126 8.65 9.41 6.34
CA GLY A 126 8.66 8.52 7.49
C GLY A 126 7.61 8.88 8.54
N GLY A 127 7.82 8.49 9.80
CA GLY A 127 6.88 8.76 10.89
C GLY A 127 6.94 7.77 12.04
N SER A 128 5.78 7.26 12.49
CA SER A 128 5.63 6.46 13.71
C SER A 128 6.35 5.12 13.66
N VAL A 129 7.17 4.87 14.70
CA VAL A 129 7.88 3.59 14.86
C VAL A 129 6.94 2.43 15.17
N GLU A 130 5.80 2.68 15.83
CA GLU A 130 4.79 1.65 16.12
C GLU A 130 4.09 1.19 14.85
N VAL A 131 3.71 2.15 14.01
CA VAL A 131 3.03 1.88 12.75
C VAL A 131 3.95 1.13 11.81
N ILE A 132 5.19 1.59 11.64
CA ILE A 132 6.14 0.92 10.74
C ILE A 132 6.51 -0.48 11.25
N ALA A 133 6.67 -0.68 12.54
CA ALA A 133 6.91 -2.01 13.11
C ALA A 133 5.75 -2.98 12.80
N SER A 134 4.50 -2.48 12.81
CA SER A 134 3.32 -3.26 12.46
C SER A 134 3.30 -3.62 10.98
N ILE A 135 3.64 -2.69 10.09
CA ILE A 135 3.70 -2.91 8.64
C ILE A 135 4.81 -3.91 8.31
N ILE A 136 6.01 -3.71 8.84
CA ILE A 136 7.15 -4.63 8.65
C ILE A 136 6.78 -6.03 9.17
N GLY A 137 6.11 -6.10 10.32
CA GLY A 137 5.60 -7.36 10.87
C GLY A 137 4.61 -8.07 9.93
N ALA A 138 3.73 -7.32 9.28
CA ALA A 138 2.78 -7.85 8.30
C ALA A 138 3.51 -8.37 7.04
N ILE A 139 4.46 -7.59 6.50
CA ILE A 139 5.29 -8.00 5.35
C ILE A 139 6.06 -9.30 5.67
N LYS A 140 6.74 -9.32 6.80
CA LYS A 140 7.56 -10.47 7.23
C LYS A 140 6.75 -11.76 7.35
N ASN A 141 5.48 -11.69 7.74
CA ASN A 141 4.59 -12.84 7.88
C ASN A 141 3.71 -13.08 6.66
N SER A 142 3.79 -12.23 5.64
CA SER A 142 3.04 -12.39 4.40
C SER A 142 3.62 -13.53 3.56
N LYS A 143 2.74 -14.46 3.15
CA LYS A 143 3.06 -15.46 2.12
C LYS A 143 2.89 -14.89 0.70
N THR A 144 2.08 -13.85 0.55
CA THR A 144 1.95 -13.11 -0.70
C THR A 144 3.13 -12.16 -0.83
N PRO A 145 3.88 -12.16 -1.95
CA PRO A 145 5.05 -11.31 -2.10
C PRO A 145 4.68 -9.83 -1.95
N CYS A 146 5.42 -9.10 -1.09
CA CYS A 146 5.31 -7.66 -0.90
C CYS A 146 6.56 -7.01 -1.51
N TRP A 147 6.39 -6.28 -2.60
CA TRP A 147 7.44 -5.52 -3.25
C TRP A 147 7.36 -4.07 -2.82
N THR A 148 8.49 -3.44 -2.61
CA THR A 148 8.58 -2.02 -2.25
C THR A 148 9.33 -1.27 -3.35
N CYS A 149 8.85 -0.08 -3.71
CA CYS A 149 9.46 0.75 -4.72
C CYS A 149 9.48 2.21 -4.27
N CYS A 150 10.65 2.79 -4.10
CA CYS A 150 10.79 4.23 -3.92
C CYS A 150 10.66 4.93 -5.27
N TYR A 151 9.71 5.87 -5.40
CA TYR A 151 9.53 6.61 -6.65
C TYR A 151 9.87 8.10 -6.56
N CYS A 152 10.09 8.62 -5.34
CA CYS A 152 10.57 9.98 -5.08
C CYS A 152 11.48 9.97 -3.85
N THR A 153 10.93 9.90 -2.64
CA THR A 153 11.71 9.88 -1.41
C THR A 153 11.28 8.75 -0.46
N ALA A 154 12.24 8.19 0.27
CA ALA A 154 11.97 7.26 1.37
C ALA A 154 12.86 7.64 2.55
N TYR A 155 12.33 8.38 3.52
CA TYR A 155 13.10 8.86 4.67
C TYR A 155 12.67 8.20 5.97
N SER A 156 13.63 7.98 6.87
CA SER A 156 13.35 7.48 8.23
C SER A 156 12.57 6.15 8.20
N ALA A 157 11.43 6.05 8.86
CA ALA A 157 10.58 4.87 8.88
C ALA A 157 10.16 4.37 7.46
N ALA A 158 10.09 5.27 6.47
CA ALA A 158 9.83 4.88 5.08
C ALA A 158 11.02 4.18 4.42
N ALA A 159 12.25 4.58 4.77
CA ALA A 159 13.46 3.88 4.34
C ALA A 159 13.55 2.48 5.00
N ASP A 160 13.15 2.37 6.26
CA ASP A 160 13.05 1.08 6.94
C ASP A 160 12.04 0.15 6.24
N LEU A 161 10.89 0.70 5.82
CA LEU A 161 9.88 -0.05 5.05
C LEU A 161 10.45 -0.50 3.71
N LEU A 162 11.07 0.42 2.96
CA LEU A 162 11.69 0.11 1.66
C LEU A 162 12.64 -1.07 1.78
N ALA A 163 13.52 -1.04 2.78
CA ALA A 163 14.50 -2.10 3.03
C ALA A 163 13.88 -3.44 3.46
N CYS A 164 12.63 -3.46 3.91
CA CYS A 164 11.95 -4.65 4.42
C CYS A 164 11.03 -5.37 3.42
N GLY A 165 10.90 -4.88 2.18
CA GLY A 165 10.20 -5.57 1.10
C GLY A 165 10.81 -6.93 0.74
N HIS A 166 10.03 -7.84 0.15
CA HIS A 166 10.54 -9.12 -0.37
C HIS A 166 11.36 -8.94 -1.66
N ARG A 167 11.03 -7.96 -2.49
CA ARG A 167 11.86 -7.34 -3.53
C ARG A 167 11.76 -5.84 -3.38
N ARG A 168 12.86 -5.15 -3.63
CA ARG A 168 13.03 -3.74 -3.27
C ARG A 168 13.58 -2.98 -4.47
N PHE A 169 12.86 -1.95 -4.86
CA PHE A 169 13.15 -1.17 -6.06
C PHE A 169 13.28 0.32 -5.73
N ALA A 170 13.95 1.04 -6.59
CA ALA A 170 13.90 2.49 -6.65
C ALA A 170 13.89 2.96 -8.10
N LEU A 171 13.16 4.02 -8.40
CA LEU A 171 13.31 4.73 -9.66
C LEU A 171 14.64 5.51 -9.67
N PRO A 172 15.16 5.84 -10.87
CA PRO A 172 16.26 6.80 -10.99
C PRO A 172 15.90 8.16 -10.38
N MET A 173 16.88 8.86 -9.84
CA MET A 173 16.74 10.19 -9.23
C MET A 173 15.93 10.21 -7.93
N THR A 174 15.92 9.11 -7.18
CA THR A 174 15.27 9.00 -5.87
C THR A 174 16.26 9.24 -4.74
N ALA A 175 15.75 9.54 -3.56
CA ALA A 175 16.57 9.76 -2.37
C ALA A 175 16.05 8.96 -1.17
N MET A 176 16.97 8.38 -0.41
CA MET A 176 16.66 7.68 0.84
C MET A 176 17.44 8.30 2.00
N MET A 177 16.90 8.21 3.22
CA MET A 177 17.60 8.67 4.40
C MET A 177 17.30 7.76 5.59
N PHE A 178 18.38 7.35 6.24
CA PHE A 178 18.34 6.63 7.52
C PHE A 178 18.91 7.51 8.62
N HIS A 179 18.33 7.43 9.82
CA HIS A 179 18.81 8.09 11.02
C HIS A 179 18.44 7.30 12.28
N ALA A 180 19.02 7.67 13.42
CA ALA A 180 18.74 7.00 14.69
C ALA A 180 17.30 7.25 15.22
N GLY A 181 16.53 8.08 14.54
CA GLY A 181 15.20 8.50 14.95
C GLY A 181 15.24 9.62 16.00
N SER A 182 14.08 10.25 16.20
CA SER A 182 13.86 11.26 17.23
C SER A 182 12.56 10.96 17.98
N ALA A 183 12.53 11.25 19.27
CA ALA A 183 11.35 11.08 20.08
C ALA A 183 11.23 12.20 21.10
N CYS A 184 9.98 12.63 21.36
CA CYS A 184 9.67 13.56 22.42
C CYS A 184 8.77 12.86 23.45
N TYR A 185 9.15 12.88 24.70
CA TYR A 185 8.39 12.26 25.79
C TYR A 185 7.92 13.33 26.78
N GLN A 186 6.66 13.24 27.21
CA GLN A 186 6.06 14.12 28.20
C GLN A 186 5.40 13.30 29.30
N GLY A 187 5.55 13.73 30.56
CA GLY A 187 4.97 13.05 31.73
C GLY A 187 5.86 13.09 32.95
N SER A 188 5.58 12.23 33.93
CA SER A 188 6.48 12.06 35.07
C SER A 188 7.79 11.39 34.64
N GLN A 189 8.88 11.60 35.40
CA GLN A 189 10.18 10.98 35.11
C GLN A 189 10.07 9.44 34.97
N ASN A 190 9.22 8.83 35.81
CA ASN A 190 9.02 7.37 35.75
C ASN A 190 8.29 6.94 34.48
N ASP A 191 7.28 7.69 34.04
CA ASP A 191 6.53 7.40 32.80
C ASP A 191 7.40 7.63 31.57
N ILE A 192 8.19 8.71 31.55
CA ILE A 192 9.18 8.97 30.49
C ILE A 192 10.17 7.81 30.36
N ASN A 193 10.73 7.35 31.48
CA ASN A 193 11.70 6.24 31.47
C ASN A 193 11.07 4.94 30.96
N LYS A 194 9.83 4.63 31.35
CA LYS A 194 9.09 3.44 30.87
C LYS A 194 8.80 3.54 29.38
N ALA A 195 8.26 4.67 28.91
CA ALA A 195 7.97 4.92 27.52
C ALA A 195 9.23 4.81 26.66
N LYS A 196 10.30 5.52 27.07
CA LYS A 196 11.60 5.47 26.38
C LYS A 196 12.10 4.03 26.23
N LYS A 197 12.13 3.26 27.30
CA LYS A 197 12.58 1.86 27.29
C LYS A 197 11.77 1.00 26.31
N PHE A 198 10.46 1.22 26.24
CA PHE A 198 9.56 0.50 25.34
C PHE A 198 9.85 0.85 23.88
N PHE A 199 9.89 2.15 23.55
CA PHE A 199 10.13 2.62 22.19
C PHE A 199 11.56 2.32 21.69
N ASP A 200 12.57 2.45 22.55
CA ASP A 200 13.95 2.02 22.24
C ASP A 200 13.99 0.52 21.87
N SER A 201 13.23 -0.30 22.59
CA SER A 201 13.14 -1.74 22.30
C SER A 201 12.44 -2.01 20.96
N MET A 202 11.38 -1.26 20.64
CA MET A 202 10.66 -1.38 19.37
C MET A 202 11.53 -0.91 18.20
N GLY A 203 12.13 0.27 18.30
CA GLY A 203 13.07 0.78 17.31
C GLY A 203 14.24 -0.15 17.05
N LYS A 204 14.77 -0.77 18.13
CA LYS A 204 15.81 -1.79 17.98
C LYS A 204 15.35 -2.99 17.15
N ARG A 205 14.11 -3.48 17.33
CA ARG A 205 13.58 -4.61 16.54
C ARG A 205 13.44 -4.24 15.05
N VAL A 206 13.01 -3.02 14.75
CA VAL A 206 12.96 -2.50 13.36
C VAL A 206 14.38 -2.43 12.80
N ALA A 207 15.32 -1.81 13.51
CA ALA A 207 16.71 -1.71 13.08
C ALA A 207 17.37 -3.08 12.88
N ASP A 208 17.13 -4.05 13.76
CA ASP A 208 17.65 -5.41 13.64
C ASP A 208 17.11 -6.10 12.36
N GLU A 209 15.82 -5.89 12.01
CA GLU A 209 15.24 -6.41 10.76
C GLU A 209 15.86 -5.74 9.54
N VAL A 210 15.97 -4.41 9.50
CA VAL A 210 16.62 -3.64 8.42
C VAL A 210 18.07 -4.10 8.24
N ASN A 211 18.83 -4.19 9.34
CA ASN A 211 20.24 -4.62 9.30
C ASN A 211 20.41 -6.05 8.77
N SER A 212 19.43 -6.93 9.02
CA SER A 212 19.47 -8.30 8.51
C SER A 212 19.28 -8.38 6.99
N ARG A 213 18.73 -7.32 6.37
CA ARG A 213 18.39 -7.25 4.94
C ARG A 213 19.29 -6.35 4.12
N THR A 214 20.13 -5.56 4.80
CA THR A 214 21.04 -4.60 4.17
C THR A 214 22.50 -5.02 4.34
N LYS A 215 23.40 -4.34 3.65
CA LYS A 215 24.86 -4.53 3.76
C LYS A 215 25.50 -3.43 4.62
N PHE A 216 24.79 -2.91 5.62
CA PHE A 216 25.33 -1.90 6.51
C PHE A 216 26.49 -2.45 7.34
N ASP A 217 27.67 -1.87 7.17
CA ASP A 217 28.84 -2.26 7.95
C ASP A 217 28.88 -1.56 9.32
N ALA A 218 29.80 -2.00 10.17
CA ALA A 218 29.97 -1.42 11.51
C ALA A 218 30.35 0.07 11.50
N LYS A 219 30.95 0.57 10.40
CA LYS A 219 31.29 1.98 10.24
C LYS A 219 30.03 2.79 9.93
N PHE A 220 29.20 2.31 9.01
CA PHE A 220 27.90 2.91 8.70
C PHE A 220 27.01 2.97 9.94
N LEU A 221 26.84 1.86 10.66
CA LEU A 221 26.02 1.78 11.86
C LEU A 221 26.50 2.66 13.01
N ARG A 222 27.83 2.91 13.13
CA ARG A 222 28.34 3.89 14.10
C ARG A 222 27.98 5.31 13.70
N LYS A 223 28.13 5.64 12.42
CA LYS A 223 27.83 6.98 11.90
C LYS A 223 26.33 7.29 11.99
N LEU A 224 25.47 6.30 11.71
CA LEU A 224 24.02 6.41 11.82
C LEU A 224 23.52 6.84 13.20
N LYS A 225 24.33 6.67 14.26
CA LYS A 225 23.96 7.09 15.63
C LYS A 225 24.04 8.61 15.84
N THR A 226 24.78 9.31 15.01
CA THR A 226 25.08 10.73 15.18
C THR A 226 24.69 11.58 13.98
N ASP A 227 24.58 10.97 12.81
CA ASP A 227 24.39 11.67 11.54
C ASP A 227 23.20 11.08 10.76
N ASP A 228 22.49 11.93 10.06
CA ASP A 228 21.51 11.50 9.04
C ASP A 228 22.27 11.01 7.81
N MET A 229 21.94 9.79 7.39
CA MET A 229 22.61 9.11 6.28
C MET A 229 21.76 9.18 5.03
N TYR A 230 21.96 10.25 4.24
CA TYR A 230 21.32 10.41 2.93
C TYR A 230 22.04 9.56 1.88
N MET A 231 21.30 9.00 0.94
CA MET A 231 21.82 8.24 -0.19
C MET A 231 20.91 8.34 -1.41
N ASN A 232 21.49 8.23 -2.59
CA ASN A 232 20.76 8.05 -3.83
C ASN A 232 20.51 6.57 -4.11
N GLU A 233 19.82 6.25 -5.22
CA GLU A 233 19.50 4.89 -5.64
C GLU A 233 20.73 4.01 -5.89
N GLU A 234 21.82 4.59 -6.40
CA GLU A 234 23.06 3.83 -6.65
C GLU A 234 23.74 3.41 -5.34
N GLU A 235 23.78 4.31 -4.36
CA GLU A 235 24.30 4.04 -3.04
C GLU A 235 23.40 3.06 -2.28
N ALA A 236 22.09 3.21 -2.40
CA ALA A 236 21.11 2.30 -1.84
C ALA A 236 21.24 0.88 -2.38
N LEU A 237 21.51 0.73 -3.68
CA LEU A 237 21.79 -0.56 -4.32
C LEU A 237 23.09 -1.20 -3.77
N LYS A 238 24.16 -0.41 -3.66
CA LYS A 238 25.45 -0.88 -3.09
C LYS A 238 25.30 -1.34 -1.65
N LEU A 239 24.54 -0.59 -0.85
CA LEU A 239 24.29 -0.88 0.56
C LEU A 239 23.21 -1.95 0.77
N GLY A 240 22.59 -2.44 -0.30
CA GLY A 240 21.57 -3.48 -0.25
C GLY A 240 20.25 -3.00 0.39
N VAL A 241 19.98 -1.71 0.35
CA VAL A 241 18.68 -1.14 0.74
C VAL A 241 17.62 -1.49 -0.31
N ILE A 242 18.03 -1.47 -1.58
CA ILE A 242 17.23 -1.94 -2.72
C ILE A 242 17.96 -3.08 -3.44
N ASP A 243 17.21 -3.85 -4.21
CA ASP A 243 17.73 -4.96 -5.02
C ASP A 243 17.98 -4.54 -6.46
N GLU A 244 17.26 -3.51 -6.95
CA GLU A 244 17.30 -3.11 -8.35
C GLU A 244 16.87 -1.64 -8.53
N ILE A 245 17.53 -0.95 -9.47
CA ILE A 245 17.10 0.36 -9.97
C ILE A 245 16.25 0.09 -11.21
N VAL A 246 15.04 0.63 -11.24
CA VAL A 246 14.07 0.40 -12.30
C VAL A 246 14.50 1.15 -13.57
N ASP A 247 14.90 0.42 -14.58
CA ASP A 247 15.21 0.95 -15.92
C ASP A 247 14.03 0.84 -16.90
N ASN A 248 13.11 -0.09 -16.60
CA ASN A 248 11.88 -0.29 -17.34
C ASN A 248 10.71 -0.55 -16.36
N MET A 249 9.63 0.24 -16.47
CA MET A 249 8.46 0.15 -15.60
C MET A 249 7.75 -1.20 -15.68
N ASP A 250 7.88 -1.94 -16.79
CA ASP A 250 7.24 -3.26 -16.95
C ASP A 250 7.68 -4.28 -15.87
N ILE A 251 8.84 -4.05 -15.24
CA ILE A 251 9.34 -4.93 -14.17
C ILE A 251 8.46 -4.87 -12.91
N LEU A 252 7.74 -3.77 -12.72
CA LEU A 252 6.86 -3.56 -11.57
C LEU A 252 5.47 -4.17 -11.77
N TYR A 253 5.07 -4.44 -13.01
CA TYR A 253 3.73 -4.91 -13.39
C TYR A 253 3.79 -6.31 -14.02
#